data_9582b6e20e5e72857aa5cc12b44e5fcb
#
_entry.id   9582b6e20e5e72857aa5cc12b44e5fcb
#
_cell.length_a   1.000
_cell.length_b   1.000
_cell.length_c   1.000
_cell.angle_alpha   90.00
_cell.angle_beta   90.00
_cell.angle_gamma   90.00
#
_symmetry.space_group_name_H-M   'P 1'
#
loop_
_entity.id
_entity.type
_entity.pdbx_description
1 polymer ?
#
loop_
_entity_poly.entity_id
_entity_poly.type
_entity_poly.pdbx_seq_one_letter_code
_entity_poly.pdbx_strand_id
1 'polypeptide(L)'
;CDKDGNFIYHIEGTAPLLKFYVRDGQEREVFRVEKEILHVLPTYRFYLKDELYGKLEKKLEFIRDHFTMDVVEGKLELREYAGSIGRNFSVTLNGRMLGAIMEDMQFTLHNIVFDNSVLMVYDRDYLPLMTAMAIMVAREIARDEEDE
;
A
#
# COMPACT_ATOMS: atom_id res chain seq x y z
N CYS A 1 -1.27 -6.60 -11.86
CA CYS A 1 -1.76 -7.64 -12.79
C CYS A 1 -2.41 -8.77 -12.00
N ASP A 2 -3.26 -9.55 -12.67
CA ASP A 2 -3.76 -10.81 -12.09
C ASP A 2 -2.73 -11.95 -12.27
N LYS A 3 -3.06 -13.17 -11.78
CA LYS A 3 -2.19 -14.35 -11.87
C LYS A 3 -1.88 -14.79 -13.32
N ASP A 4 -2.66 -14.34 -14.29
CA ASP A 4 -2.51 -14.66 -15.72
C ASP A 4 -1.76 -13.53 -16.45
N GLY A 5 -1.29 -12.50 -15.74
CA GLY A 5 -0.53 -11.37 -16.25
C GLY A 5 -1.38 -10.26 -16.87
N ASN A 6 -2.72 -10.31 -16.74
CA ASN A 6 -3.58 -9.26 -17.28
C ASN A 6 -3.57 -8.03 -16.36
N PHE A 7 -3.56 -6.85 -16.94
CA PHE A 7 -3.64 -5.60 -16.19
C PHE A 7 -5.05 -5.41 -15.62
N ILE A 8 -5.11 -5.15 -14.29
CA ILE A 8 -6.36 -4.86 -13.58
C ILE A 8 -6.48 -3.37 -13.32
N TYR A 9 -5.37 -2.73 -12.88
CA TYR A 9 -5.31 -1.32 -12.57
C TYR A 9 -4.08 -0.66 -13.17
N HIS A 10 -4.25 0.61 -13.54
CA HIS A 10 -3.18 1.50 -13.93
C HIS A 10 -2.90 2.48 -12.80
N ILE A 11 -1.63 2.68 -12.46
CA ILE A 11 -1.20 3.60 -11.42
C ILE A 11 -0.42 4.75 -12.05
N GLU A 12 -0.85 5.97 -11.78
CA GLU A 12 -0.23 7.19 -12.24
C GLU A 12 0.17 8.04 -11.04
N GLY A 13 1.45 8.38 -10.94
CA GLY A 13 1.99 9.24 -9.90
C GLY A 13 2.34 10.63 -10.41
N THR A 14 2.27 11.62 -9.53
CA THR A 14 2.78 12.98 -9.80
C THR A 14 4.19 13.14 -9.23
N ALA A 15 5.04 13.91 -9.92
CA ALA A 15 6.28 14.39 -9.31
C ALA A 15 5.97 15.63 -8.44
N PRO A 16 6.50 15.71 -7.22
CA PRO A 16 7.45 14.87 -6.51
C PRO A 16 6.86 13.69 -5.71
N LEU A 17 6.02 12.86 -6.31
CA LEU A 17 5.45 11.63 -5.77
C LEU A 17 4.59 11.80 -4.49
N LEU A 18 4.00 12.97 -4.30
CA LEU A 18 3.11 13.25 -3.17
C LEU A 18 1.67 12.79 -3.40
N LYS A 19 1.35 12.45 -4.63
CA LYS A 19 0.01 12.03 -5.04
C LYS A 19 0.11 10.92 -6.07
N PHE A 20 -0.80 9.96 -6.00
CA PHE A 20 -0.99 8.97 -7.06
C PHE A 20 -2.45 8.59 -7.23
N TYR A 21 -2.77 8.11 -8.42
CA TYR A 21 -4.11 7.69 -8.82
C TYR A 21 -4.09 6.21 -9.15
N VAL A 22 -5.11 5.49 -8.69
CA VAL A 22 -5.39 4.12 -9.10
C VAL A 22 -6.58 4.16 -10.05
N ARG A 23 -6.38 3.75 -11.31
CA ARG A 23 -7.38 3.73 -12.36
C ARG A 23 -7.73 2.29 -12.72
N ASP A 24 -8.99 2.04 -13.05
CA ASP A 24 -9.42 0.74 -13.56
C ASP A 24 -9.05 0.53 -15.04
N GLY A 25 -9.40 -0.63 -15.60
CA GLY A 25 -9.15 -0.93 -17.01
C GLY A 25 -9.92 -0.07 -18.01
N GLN A 26 -10.78 0.83 -17.54
CA GLN A 26 -11.49 1.85 -18.33
C GLN A 26 -10.96 3.27 -18.08
N GLU A 27 -9.78 3.38 -17.47
CA GLU A 27 -9.13 4.64 -17.12
C GLU A 27 -9.93 5.53 -16.13
N ARG A 28 -10.90 4.95 -15.41
CA ARG A 28 -11.65 5.67 -14.39
C ARG A 28 -10.88 5.67 -13.08
N GLU A 29 -10.78 6.83 -12.44
CA GLU A 29 -10.19 6.95 -11.10
C GLU A 29 -11.04 6.15 -10.10
N VAL A 30 -10.39 5.19 -9.44
CA VAL A 30 -11.01 4.41 -8.34
C VAL A 30 -10.56 4.96 -7.01
N PHE A 31 -9.25 5.13 -6.83
CA PHE A 31 -8.66 5.77 -5.65
C PHE A 31 -7.66 6.85 -6.05
N ARG A 32 -7.62 7.90 -5.23
CA ARG A 32 -6.53 8.87 -5.20
C ARG A 32 -5.91 8.85 -3.82
N VAL A 33 -4.59 8.84 -3.74
CA VAL A 33 -3.85 8.90 -2.49
C VAL A 33 -2.95 10.11 -2.50
N GLU A 34 -3.01 10.91 -1.44
CA GLU A 34 -2.22 12.11 -1.25
C GLU A 34 -1.44 12.02 0.06
N LYS A 35 -0.12 12.23 0.00
CA LYS A 35 0.74 12.31 1.18
C LYS A 35 0.65 13.70 1.79
N GLU A 36 0.43 13.78 3.08
CA GLU A 36 0.51 15.04 3.84
C GLU A 36 1.97 15.40 4.14
N ILE A 37 2.37 16.64 3.83
CA ILE A 37 3.78 17.08 3.91
C ILE A 37 4.15 17.53 5.34
N LEU A 38 3.19 18.01 6.13
CA LEU A 38 3.45 18.70 7.40
C LEU A 38 3.38 17.80 8.63
N HIS A 39 3.45 16.49 8.47
CA HIS A 39 3.40 15.55 9.57
C HIS A 39 4.79 14.96 9.87
N VAL A 40 5.10 14.80 11.16
CA VAL A 40 6.33 14.15 11.64
C VAL A 40 6.35 12.67 11.23
N LEU A 41 5.19 12.02 11.28
CA LEU A 41 5.01 10.65 10.80
C LEU A 41 4.24 10.66 9.49
N PRO A 42 4.56 9.75 8.55
CA PRO A 42 3.84 9.63 7.29
C PRO A 42 2.34 9.50 7.47
N THR A 43 1.60 10.38 6.80
CA THR A 43 0.13 10.39 6.77
C THR A 43 -0.32 10.49 5.32
N TYR A 44 -1.25 9.62 4.95
CA TYR A 44 -1.81 9.54 3.61
C TYR A 44 -3.32 9.68 3.64
N ARG A 45 -3.84 10.57 2.80
CA ARG A 45 -5.29 10.71 2.55
C ARG A 45 -5.68 9.83 1.39
N PHE A 46 -6.66 8.97 1.62
CA PHE A 46 -7.27 8.12 0.61
C PHE A 46 -8.61 8.72 0.20
N TYR A 47 -8.79 8.96 -1.09
CA TYR A 47 -10.04 9.46 -1.67
C TYR A 47 -10.64 8.38 -2.57
N LEU A 48 -11.92 8.11 -2.37
CA LEU A 48 -12.73 7.25 -3.20
C LEU A 48 -13.77 8.12 -3.91
N LYS A 49 -13.71 8.22 -5.24
CA LYS A 49 -14.60 9.07 -6.05
C LYS A 49 -14.67 10.51 -5.52
N ASP A 50 -13.49 11.13 -5.29
CA ASP A 50 -13.31 12.48 -4.77
C ASP A 50 -13.79 12.71 -3.31
N GLU A 51 -14.35 11.72 -2.64
CA GLU A 51 -14.68 11.80 -1.22
C GLU A 51 -13.57 11.19 -0.35
N LEU A 52 -13.27 11.84 0.78
CA LEU A 52 -12.30 11.32 1.73
C LEU A 52 -12.80 10.00 2.31
N TYR A 53 -12.11 8.91 1.97
CA TYR A 53 -12.39 7.57 2.50
C TYR A 53 -11.77 7.38 3.88
N GLY A 54 -10.55 7.87 4.09
CA GLY A 54 -9.87 7.81 5.37
C GLY A 54 -8.45 8.38 5.31
N LYS A 55 -7.85 8.52 6.49
CA LYS A 55 -6.44 8.90 6.65
C LYS A 55 -5.67 7.71 7.19
N LEU A 56 -4.70 7.23 6.43
CA LEU A 56 -3.76 6.22 6.87
C LEU A 56 -2.59 6.90 7.56
N GLU A 57 -2.42 6.62 8.85
CA GLU A 57 -1.41 7.23 9.70
C GLU A 57 -0.42 6.17 10.17
N LYS A 58 0.87 6.44 9.98
CA LYS A 58 1.94 5.64 10.59
C LYS A 58 1.92 5.85 12.10
N LYS A 59 1.99 4.77 12.86
CA LYS A 59 2.11 4.80 14.32
C LYS A 59 3.56 4.67 14.73
N LEU A 60 3.92 5.31 15.82
CA LEU A 60 5.26 5.22 16.38
C LEU A 60 5.43 3.85 17.05
N GLU A 61 6.04 2.92 16.34
CA GLU A 61 6.47 1.62 16.86
C GLU A 61 7.97 1.43 16.60
N PHE A 62 8.70 0.89 17.57
CA PHE A 62 10.18 0.88 17.55
C PHE A 62 10.79 -0.18 16.63
N ILE A 63 10.06 -1.20 16.23
CA ILE A 63 10.64 -2.38 15.57
C ILE A 63 10.01 -2.64 14.20
N ARG A 64 8.75 -2.28 14.00
CA ARG A 64 7.98 -2.62 12.79
C ARG A 64 7.01 -1.53 12.45
N ASP A 65 6.75 -1.38 11.16
CA ASP A 65 5.78 -0.42 10.68
C ASP A 65 4.35 -0.84 10.98
N HIS A 66 3.60 0.11 11.50
CA HIS A 66 2.18 -0.02 11.79
C HIS A 66 1.44 1.22 11.31
N PHE A 67 0.44 1.02 10.47
CA PHE A 67 -0.44 2.08 9.98
C PHE A 67 -1.88 1.79 10.37
N THR A 68 -2.64 2.83 10.67
CA THR A 68 -4.06 2.73 10.98
C THR A 68 -4.86 3.71 10.16
N MET A 69 -6.09 3.35 9.81
CA MET A 69 -7.05 4.21 9.14
C MET A 69 -8.46 3.94 9.65
N ASP A 70 -9.14 4.98 10.11
CA ASP A 70 -10.56 4.89 10.40
C ASP A 70 -11.37 5.10 9.13
N VAL A 71 -12.24 4.17 8.82
CA VAL A 71 -13.14 4.17 7.67
C VAL A 71 -14.58 3.96 8.14
N VAL A 72 -15.53 4.13 7.22
CA VAL A 72 -16.97 3.96 7.57
C VAL A 72 -17.27 2.56 8.12
N GLU A 73 -16.60 1.55 7.58
CA GLU A 73 -16.76 0.13 7.99
C GLU A 73 -16.09 -0.20 9.32
N GLY A 74 -15.23 0.68 9.83
CA GLY A 74 -14.54 0.49 11.10
C GLY A 74 -13.05 0.87 11.07
N LYS A 75 -12.21 0.09 11.76
CA LYS A 75 -10.78 0.34 11.86
C LYS A 75 -9.99 -0.60 10.96
N LEU A 76 -9.26 -0.01 10.04
CA LEU A 76 -8.34 -0.70 9.15
C LEU A 76 -6.91 -0.57 9.70
N GLU A 77 -6.20 -1.69 9.74
CA GLU A 77 -4.82 -1.76 10.21
C GLU A 77 -3.92 -2.43 9.18
N LEU A 78 -2.76 -1.84 8.99
CA LEU A 78 -1.68 -2.37 8.17
C LEU A 78 -0.49 -2.59 9.08
N ARG A 79 -0.11 -3.86 9.30
CA ARG A 79 0.99 -4.23 10.20
C ARG A 79 2.08 -5.00 9.49
N GLU A 80 3.30 -4.53 9.65
CA GLU A 80 4.47 -5.30 9.26
C GLU A 80 4.63 -6.51 10.17
N TYR A 81 4.92 -7.69 9.60
CA TYR A 81 5.16 -8.91 10.35
C TYR A 81 6.52 -9.54 10.02
N ALA A 82 7.13 -10.17 11.02
CA ALA A 82 8.40 -10.85 10.86
C ALA A 82 8.22 -12.27 10.35
N GLY A 83 9.23 -12.78 9.70
CA GLY A 83 9.37 -14.22 9.44
C GLY A 83 9.63 -14.58 7.99
N SER A 84 9.67 -13.61 7.10
CA SER A 84 10.12 -13.80 5.73
C SER A 84 11.22 -12.81 5.38
N ILE A 85 11.92 -13.11 4.33
CA ILE A 85 12.90 -12.20 3.76
C ILE A 85 12.12 -11.09 3.04
N GLY A 86 12.46 -9.82 3.31
CA GLY A 86 11.74 -8.65 2.83
C GLY A 86 10.71 -8.11 3.82
N ARG A 87 10.07 -7.02 3.48
CA ARG A 87 9.06 -6.34 4.29
C ARG A 87 7.67 -6.80 3.89
N ASN A 88 6.97 -7.43 4.82
CA ASN A 88 5.65 -8.01 4.57
C ASN A 88 4.63 -7.41 5.52
N PHE A 89 3.45 -7.12 4.99
CA PHE A 89 2.38 -6.46 5.72
C PHE A 89 1.09 -7.28 5.66
N SER A 90 0.43 -7.41 6.79
CA SER A 90 -0.96 -7.87 6.86
C SER A 90 -1.91 -6.68 6.87
N VAL A 91 -3.06 -6.83 6.24
CA VAL A 91 -4.14 -5.84 6.23
C VAL A 91 -5.37 -6.44 6.86
N THR A 92 -5.88 -5.76 7.90
CA THR A 92 -7.08 -6.19 8.62
C THR A 92 -8.11 -5.06 8.69
N LEU A 93 -9.38 -5.42 8.70
CA LEU A 93 -10.51 -4.52 8.99
C LEU A 93 -11.27 -5.08 10.20
N ASN A 94 -11.34 -4.32 11.28
CA ASN A 94 -11.92 -4.77 12.57
C ASN A 94 -11.36 -6.12 13.03
N GLY A 95 -10.05 -6.36 12.80
CA GLY A 95 -9.39 -7.63 13.13
C GLY A 95 -9.60 -8.77 12.11
N ARG A 96 -10.48 -8.62 11.12
CA ARG A 96 -10.66 -9.58 10.03
C ARG A 96 -9.60 -9.36 8.94
N MET A 97 -8.90 -10.41 8.57
CA MET A 97 -7.89 -10.36 7.51
C MET A 97 -8.52 -10.05 6.15
N LEU A 98 -8.09 -8.97 5.52
CA LEU A 98 -8.45 -8.62 4.14
C LEU A 98 -7.43 -9.15 3.14
N GLY A 99 -6.19 -9.26 3.54
CA GLY A 99 -5.12 -9.72 2.67
C GLY A 99 -3.73 -9.42 3.20
N ALA A 100 -2.74 -9.55 2.34
CA ALA A 100 -1.35 -9.29 2.64
C ALA A 100 -0.63 -8.63 1.47
N ILE A 101 0.38 -7.83 1.79
CA ILE A 101 1.31 -7.23 0.84
C ILE A 101 2.68 -7.85 1.14
N MET A 102 3.29 -8.50 0.17
CA MET A 102 4.57 -9.19 0.33
C MET A 102 5.54 -8.71 -0.75
N GLU A 103 6.78 -8.46 -0.35
CA GLU A 103 7.85 -8.25 -1.31
C GLU A 103 8.30 -9.58 -1.89
N ASP A 104 8.36 -9.65 -3.21
CA ASP A 104 8.94 -10.79 -3.93
C ASP A 104 10.42 -10.54 -4.16
N MET A 105 11.23 -11.45 -3.66
CA MET A 105 12.68 -11.36 -3.71
C MET A 105 13.22 -12.17 -4.89
N GLN A 106 13.80 -11.47 -5.87
CA GLN A 106 14.52 -12.14 -6.96
C GLN A 106 16.01 -12.21 -6.66
N PHE A 107 16.52 -13.44 -6.63
CA PHE A 107 17.95 -13.69 -6.54
C PHE A 107 18.57 -13.69 -7.93
N THR A 108 19.42 -12.72 -8.20
CA THR A 108 20.34 -12.79 -9.31
C THR A 108 21.74 -13.16 -8.79
N LEU A 109 22.60 -13.75 -9.63
CA LEU A 109 23.93 -14.24 -9.24
C LEU A 109 24.84 -13.18 -8.60
N HIS A 110 24.49 -11.90 -8.68
CA HIS A 110 25.34 -10.80 -8.20
C HIS A 110 24.62 -9.77 -7.31
N ASN A 111 23.27 -9.74 -7.29
CA ASN A 111 22.51 -8.78 -6.49
C ASN A 111 21.19 -9.38 -6.01
N ILE A 112 20.78 -8.96 -4.83
CA ILE A 112 19.41 -9.17 -4.35
C ILE A 112 18.62 -7.94 -4.76
N VAL A 113 17.60 -8.12 -5.59
CA VAL A 113 16.74 -7.03 -6.06
C VAL A 113 15.32 -7.34 -5.64
N PHE A 114 14.68 -6.40 -4.93
CA PHE A 114 13.25 -6.44 -4.62
C PHE A 114 12.50 -5.72 -5.73
N ASP A 115 12.13 -6.45 -6.76
CA ASP A 115 11.62 -5.86 -8.00
C ASP A 115 10.10 -5.91 -8.10
N ASN A 116 9.44 -6.75 -7.30
CA ASN A 116 8.01 -6.97 -7.37
C ASN A 116 7.39 -7.10 -5.98
N SER A 117 6.15 -6.65 -5.85
CA SER A 117 5.32 -6.92 -4.69
C SER A 117 4.16 -7.82 -5.07
N VAL A 118 3.88 -8.81 -4.23
CA VAL A 118 2.72 -9.69 -4.39
C VAL A 118 1.62 -9.23 -3.45
N LEU A 119 0.46 -8.95 -4.02
CA LEU A 119 -0.72 -8.56 -3.28
C LEU A 119 -1.69 -9.74 -3.21
N MET A 120 -1.93 -10.25 -2.01
CA MET A 120 -2.96 -11.24 -1.73
C MET A 120 -4.22 -10.54 -1.23
N VAL A 121 -5.34 -10.77 -1.88
CA VAL A 121 -6.64 -10.18 -1.53
C VAL A 121 -7.65 -11.29 -1.30
N TYR A 122 -8.23 -11.36 -0.11
CA TYR A 122 -9.22 -12.37 0.25
C TYR A 122 -10.66 -11.94 -0.06
N ASP A 123 -10.88 -10.63 -0.17
CA ASP A 123 -12.18 -10.05 -0.47
C ASP A 123 -12.06 -9.09 -1.65
N ARG A 124 -12.67 -9.44 -2.78
CA ARG A 124 -12.56 -8.68 -4.04
C ARG A 124 -13.10 -7.26 -3.95
N ASP A 125 -14.05 -7.01 -3.07
CA ASP A 125 -14.62 -5.68 -2.88
C ASP A 125 -13.57 -4.67 -2.37
N TYR A 126 -12.54 -5.17 -1.68
CA TYR A 126 -11.42 -4.38 -1.19
C TYR A 126 -10.20 -4.35 -2.13
N LEU A 127 -10.27 -4.95 -3.31
CA LEU A 127 -9.14 -5.00 -4.24
C LEU A 127 -8.61 -3.60 -4.62
N PRO A 128 -9.44 -2.60 -4.94
CA PRO A 128 -8.93 -1.25 -5.22
C PRO A 128 -8.21 -0.62 -4.04
N LEU A 129 -8.77 -0.73 -2.83
CA LEU A 129 -8.17 -0.23 -1.60
C LEU A 129 -6.83 -0.92 -1.31
N MET A 130 -6.80 -2.26 -1.41
CA MET A 130 -5.58 -3.05 -1.21
C MET A 130 -4.49 -2.70 -2.21
N THR A 131 -4.86 -2.43 -3.47
CA THR A 131 -3.92 -1.96 -4.50
C THR A 131 -3.34 -0.59 -4.15
N ALA A 132 -4.17 0.35 -3.71
CA ALA A 132 -3.71 1.67 -3.28
C ALA A 132 -2.76 1.57 -2.07
N MET A 133 -3.06 0.70 -1.11
CA MET A 133 -2.20 0.45 0.05
C MET A 133 -0.86 -0.17 -0.34
N ALA A 134 -0.85 -1.13 -1.27
CA ALA A 134 0.38 -1.76 -1.74
C ALA A 134 1.33 -0.73 -2.38
N ILE A 135 0.81 0.17 -3.18
CA ILE A 135 1.60 1.26 -3.79
C ILE A 135 2.15 2.22 -2.72
N MET A 136 1.33 2.58 -1.74
CA MET A 136 1.78 3.43 -0.63
C MET A 136 2.92 2.77 0.15
N VAL A 137 2.79 1.48 0.50
CA VAL A 137 3.83 0.71 1.19
C VAL A 137 5.11 0.65 0.37
N ALA A 138 5.03 0.33 -0.92
CA ALA A 138 6.21 0.30 -1.79
C ALA A 138 6.96 1.64 -1.81
N ARG A 139 6.24 2.75 -1.78
CA ARG A 139 6.84 4.09 -1.71
C ARG A 139 7.49 4.40 -0.37
N GLU A 140 6.88 3.98 0.74
CA GLU A 140 7.49 4.18 2.06
C GLU A 140 8.76 3.34 2.20
N ILE A 141 8.78 2.12 1.71
CA ILE A 141 9.98 1.27 1.71
C ILE A 141 11.09 1.93 0.89
N ALA A 142 10.82 2.35 -0.34
CA ALA A 142 11.81 2.97 -1.21
C ALA A 142 12.41 4.25 -0.56
N ARG A 143 11.58 5.03 0.13
CA ARG A 143 12.06 6.21 0.84
C ARG A 143 12.96 5.86 2.03
N ASP A 144 12.56 4.86 2.83
CA ASP A 144 13.36 4.43 3.98
C ASP A 144 14.75 3.94 3.54
N GLU A 145 14.85 3.30 2.38
CA GLU A 145 16.12 2.86 1.77
C GLU A 145 16.98 4.04 1.27
N GLU A 146 16.37 5.11 0.75
CA GLU A 146 17.08 6.31 0.32
C GLU A 146 17.65 7.13 1.51
N ASP A 147 17.00 7.06 2.66
CA ASP A 147 17.38 7.77 3.89
C ASP A 147 18.45 7.04 4.72
N GLU A 148 18.77 5.80 4.40
CA GLU A 148 19.85 5.00 4.99
C GLU A 148 21.21 5.25 4.28
#